data_54fae928cb6e12615ae4bc53be6b0418
#
_entry.id   54fae928cb6e12615ae4bc53be6b0418
#
_cell.length_a   1.000
_cell.length_b   1.000
_cell.length_c   1.000
_cell.angle_alpha   90.00
_cell.angle_beta   90.00
_cell.angle_gamma   90.00
#
_symmetry.space_group_name_H-M   'P 1'
#
loop_
_entity.id
_entity.type
_entity.pdbx_description
1 polymer ?
#
loop_
_entity_poly.entity_id
_entity_poly.type
_entity_poly.pdbx_seq_one_letter_code
_entity_poly.pdbx_strand_id
1 'polypeptide(L)'
;MSVHGGGHGALEYYPCRYGGSRVLFRGPRKQLDKEYFAFLGGTETYGRFIETPFPTLIEKRMSVACVNFGVVNAGVDLYLNDPASMDLAISSVAKVIQIMGAQNMSNRYYSVHPRRNDRFLRASERLESLYPEVDFTEFHFVRHMLGKLAEISQDRYEIVIEELRMAWVARMKHILTLLRGQVVLLWFADHAIPSSADAPLDGDPLFVTRQMVETLRPRVSAVAEVVASESAQMEGTKGMVYSDFDACAAAELMGPYAHEEAADVLERVLRRLTDREEEQ
;
A
#
# COMPACT_ATOMS: atom_id res chain seq x y z
N MET A 1 36.39 -16.15 -2.07
CA MET A 1 35.23 -15.45 -1.50
C MET A 1 34.82 -14.39 -2.50
N SER A 2 33.86 -14.71 -3.36
CA SER A 2 33.38 -13.76 -4.39
C SER A 2 32.18 -13.03 -3.84
N VAL A 3 32.35 -11.75 -3.56
CA VAL A 3 31.26 -10.82 -3.26
C VAL A 3 30.50 -10.61 -4.57
N HIS A 4 29.30 -11.15 -4.68
CA HIS A 4 28.42 -10.85 -5.80
C HIS A 4 27.82 -9.46 -5.54
N GLY A 5 28.45 -8.45 -6.14
CA GLY A 5 27.93 -7.10 -6.18
C GLY A 5 26.59 -7.06 -6.90
N GLY A 6 25.59 -6.47 -6.27
CA GLY A 6 24.32 -6.12 -6.90
C GLY A 6 24.56 -5.26 -8.13
N GLY A 7 23.79 -5.46 -9.19
CA GLY A 7 23.95 -4.78 -10.46
C GLY A 7 23.87 -3.27 -10.33
N HIS A 8 24.88 -2.57 -10.76
CA HIS A 8 24.97 -1.11 -10.84
C HIS A 8 24.08 -0.56 -11.96
N GLY A 9 22.77 -0.56 -11.76
CA GLY A 9 21.81 0.04 -12.68
C GLY A 9 20.58 0.52 -11.95
N ALA A 10 20.12 1.74 -12.23
CA ALA A 10 18.81 2.18 -11.75
C ALA A 10 17.73 1.38 -12.47
N LEU A 11 16.76 0.84 -11.71
CA LEU A 11 15.61 0.17 -12.29
C LEU A 11 14.75 1.17 -13.07
N GLU A 12 14.45 0.83 -14.32
CA GLU A 12 13.57 1.67 -15.15
C GLU A 12 12.10 1.35 -14.84
N TYR A 13 11.37 2.33 -14.33
CA TYR A 13 9.97 2.19 -13.94
C TYR A 13 8.98 2.59 -15.02
N TYR A 14 9.43 3.16 -16.15
CA TYR A 14 8.61 3.63 -17.27
C TYR A 14 7.40 4.47 -16.81
N PRO A 15 7.60 5.54 -16.02
CA PRO A 15 6.51 6.24 -15.37
C PRO A 15 5.50 6.78 -16.38
N CYS A 16 4.22 6.54 -16.10
CA CYS A 16 3.13 6.91 -17.00
C CYS A 16 1.95 7.54 -16.24
N ARG A 17 1.04 8.15 -16.98
CA ARG A 17 -0.22 8.69 -16.45
C ARG A 17 -1.40 8.11 -17.18
N TYR A 18 -2.53 8.01 -16.47
CA TYR A 18 -3.81 7.59 -17.02
C TYR A 18 -4.83 8.71 -16.90
N GLY A 19 -5.59 8.93 -17.99
CA GLY A 19 -6.63 9.97 -18.03
C GLY A 19 -6.12 11.35 -17.61
N GLY A 20 -6.89 12.04 -16.79
CA GLY A 20 -6.54 13.35 -16.21
C GLY A 20 -5.73 13.29 -14.91
N SER A 21 -5.24 12.12 -14.50
CA SER A 21 -4.46 11.97 -13.27
C SER A 21 -3.19 12.81 -13.29
N ARG A 22 -2.89 13.43 -12.15
CA ARG A 22 -1.62 14.12 -11.89
C ARG A 22 -0.58 13.22 -11.21
N VAL A 23 -0.97 11.97 -10.91
CA VAL A 23 -0.09 10.98 -10.32
C VAL A 23 0.70 10.26 -11.41
N LEU A 24 1.96 9.97 -11.13
CA LEU A 24 2.79 9.11 -11.97
C LEU A 24 2.73 7.69 -11.41
N PHE A 25 2.26 6.77 -12.23
CA PHE A 25 2.19 5.35 -11.91
C PHE A 25 3.33 4.60 -12.58
N ARG A 26 3.62 3.40 -12.11
CA ARG A 26 4.57 2.51 -12.74
C ARG A 26 4.01 2.01 -14.08
N GLY A 27 4.82 2.13 -15.14
CA GLY A 27 4.52 1.64 -16.47
C GLY A 27 5.13 0.27 -16.79
N PRO A 28 5.15 -0.07 -18.08
CA PRO A 28 4.68 0.74 -19.20
C PRO A 28 3.16 0.95 -19.18
N ARG A 29 2.70 2.07 -19.78
CA ARG A 29 1.27 2.38 -19.88
C ARG A 29 0.53 1.26 -20.62
N LYS A 30 -0.56 0.76 -20.03
CA LYS A 30 -1.42 -0.28 -20.61
C LYS A 30 -2.49 0.31 -21.50
N GLN A 31 -2.89 -0.44 -22.53
CA GLN A 31 -4.11 -0.19 -23.28
C GLN A 31 -5.29 -0.76 -22.49
N LEU A 32 -6.39 0.01 -22.42
CA LEU A 32 -7.56 -0.30 -21.57
C LEU A 32 -8.83 -0.50 -22.42
N ASP A 33 -8.66 -0.91 -23.67
CA ASP A 33 -9.72 -1.23 -24.63
C ASP A 33 -10.30 -2.65 -24.45
N LYS A 34 -9.64 -3.45 -23.61
CA LYS A 34 -10.06 -4.80 -23.23
C LYS A 34 -10.17 -4.90 -21.71
N GLU A 35 -10.61 -6.04 -21.23
CA GLU A 35 -10.65 -6.38 -19.83
C GLU A 35 -9.26 -6.27 -19.16
N TYR A 36 -9.25 -5.73 -17.95
CA TYR A 36 -8.04 -5.57 -17.18
C TYR A 36 -8.32 -5.66 -15.66
N PHE A 37 -7.29 -5.92 -14.91
CA PHE A 37 -7.29 -5.85 -13.44
C PHE A 37 -6.62 -4.56 -12.99
N ALA A 38 -7.15 -3.96 -11.93
CA ALA A 38 -6.59 -2.76 -11.30
C ALA A 38 -5.95 -3.09 -9.96
N PHE A 39 -4.71 -2.66 -9.76
CA PHE A 39 -3.96 -2.86 -8.51
C PHE A 39 -3.69 -1.51 -7.85
N LEU A 40 -4.36 -1.25 -6.72
CA LEU A 40 -4.20 -0.05 -5.91
C LEU A 40 -3.36 -0.41 -4.67
N GLY A 41 -2.44 0.44 -4.28
CA GLY A 41 -1.63 0.17 -3.09
C GLY A 41 -0.44 1.09 -2.91
N GLY A 42 0.38 0.76 -1.94
CA GLY A 42 1.57 1.50 -1.56
C GLY A 42 2.83 1.09 -2.33
N THR A 43 3.94 1.14 -1.62
CA THR A 43 5.28 0.86 -2.13
C THR A 43 5.41 -0.55 -2.68
N GLU A 44 4.78 -1.53 -2.06
CA GLU A 44 4.83 -2.93 -2.47
C GLU A 44 4.05 -3.17 -3.77
N THR A 45 2.87 -2.56 -3.92
CA THR A 45 2.14 -2.63 -5.19
C THR A 45 2.91 -1.94 -6.31
N TYR A 46 3.50 -0.76 -6.03
CA TYR A 46 4.39 -0.09 -6.97
C TYR A 46 5.56 -1.01 -7.37
N GLY A 47 6.07 -1.81 -6.45
CA GLY A 47 7.22 -2.69 -6.63
C GLY A 47 8.53 -1.90 -6.71
N ARG A 48 8.77 -1.01 -5.72
CA ARG A 48 10.04 -0.30 -5.63
C ARG A 48 11.17 -1.31 -5.50
N PHE A 49 12.21 -1.15 -6.34
CA PHE A 49 13.37 -2.03 -6.47
C PHE A 49 13.08 -3.44 -7.04
N ILE A 50 11.84 -3.75 -7.39
CA ILE A 50 11.43 -5.05 -7.94
C ILE A 50 11.27 -4.93 -9.45
N GLU A 51 12.01 -5.71 -10.23
CA GLU A 51 11.92 -5.70 -11.69
C GLU A 51 10.55 -6.18 -12.16
N THR A 52 10.07 -7.27 -11.58
CA THR A 52 8.79 -7.90 -11.93
C THR A 52 7.91 -8.00 -10.66
N PRO A 53 7.19 -6.93 -10.26
CA PRO A 53 6.32 -6.96 -9.09
C PRO A 53 5.07 -7.80 -9.32
N PHE A 54 4.38 -8.20 -8.23
CA PHE A 54 3.25 -9.10 -8.30
C PHE A 54 2.14 -8.71 -9.30
N PRO A 55 1.82 -7.42 -9.58
CA PRO A 55 0.86 -7.10 -10.65
C PRO A 55 1.36 -7.53 -12.03
N THR A 56 2.67 -7.40 -12.29
CA THR A 56 3.28 -7.83 -13.55
C THR A 56 3.37 -9.36 -13.65
N LEU A 57 3.60 -10.05 -12.53
CA LEU A 57 3.56 -11.52 -12.47
C LEU A 57 2.16 -12.05 -12.79
N ILE A 58 1.12 -11.46 -12.19
CA ILE A 58 -0.29 -11.79 -12.49
C ILE A 58 -0.61 -11.58 -13.96
N GLU A 59 -0.20 -10.47 -14.55
CA GLU A 59 -0.40 -10.21 -15.98
C GLU A 59 0.17 -11.32 -16.85
N LYS A 60 1.41 -11.73 -16.57
CA LYS A 60 2.09 -12.79 -17.31
C LYS A 60 1.37 -14.15 -17.16
N ARG A 61 0.89 -14.48 -15.97
CA ARG A 61 0.27 -15.77 -15.64
C ARG A 61 -1.17 -15.90 -16.15
N MET A 62 -1.93 -14.81 -16.07
CA MET A 62 -3.35 -14.80 -16.44
C MET A 62 -3.60 -14.30 -17.85
N SER A 63 -2.61 -13.71 -18.50
CA SER A 63 -2.74 -13.09 -19.83
C SER A 63 -3.83 -12.00 -19.91
N VAL A 64 -4.12 -11.36 -18.77
CA VAL A 64 -5.05 -10.22 -18.62
C VAL A 64 -4.21 -9.00 -18.24
N ALA A 65 -4.47 -7.86 -18.91
CA ALA A 65 -3.75 -6.63 -18.62
C ALA A 65 -3.90 -6.24 -17.13
N CYS A 66 -2.79 -5.93 -16.48
CA CYS A 66 -2.76 -5.51 -15.07
C CYS A 66 -2.25 -4.08 -14.97
N VAL A 67 -3.13 -3.18 -14.51
CA VAL A 67 -2.78 -1.77 -14.32
C VAL A 67 -2.26 -1.58 -12.91
N ASN A 68 -0.98 -1.22 -12.79
CA ASN A 68 -0.36 -0.93 -11.52
C ASN A 68 -0.57 0.54 -11.15
N PHE A 69 -1.55 0.81 -10.29
CA PHE A 69 -1.80 2.12 -9.68
C PHE A 69 -1.05 2.30 -8.34
N GLY A 70 -0.16 1.39 -7.97
CA GLY A 70 0.68 1.53 -6.79
C GLY A 70 1.51 2.81 -6.82
N VAL A 71 1.64 3.46 -5.66
CA VAL A 71 2.44 4.67 -5.48
C VAL A 71 3.27 4.54 -4.20
N VAL A 72 4.55 4.87 -4.29
CA VAL A 72 5.46 4.80 -3.14
C VAL A 72 4.90 5.63 -1.97
N ASN A 73 4.82 5.02 -0.79
CA ASN A 73 4.31 5.61 0.45
C ASN A 73 2.87 6.15 0.35
N ALA A 74 2.05 5.62 -0.56
CA ALA A 74 0.66 5.99 -0.65
C ALA A 74 -0.13 5.59 0.61
N GLY A 75 -1.12 6.38 0.94
CA GLY A 75 -2.22 6.05 1.80
C GLY A 75 -3.54 6.04 1.01
N VAL A 76 -4.63 5.72 1.67
CA VAL A 76 -5.96 5.63 1.04
C VAL A 76 -6.41 6.96 0.42
N ASP A 77 -6.03 8.08 1.03
CA ASP A 77 -6.38 9.43 0.58
C ASP A 77 -5.87 9.75 -0.83
N LEU A 78 -4.77 9.13 -1.27
CA LEU A 78 -4.26 9.33 -2.63
C LEU A 78 -5.34 9.00 -3.67
N TYR A 79 -5.96 7.85 -3.55
CA TYR A 79 -6.97 7.35 -4.49
C TYR A 79 -8.26 8.14 -4.41
N LEU A 80 -8.70 8.50 -3.21
CA LEU A 80 -9.89 9.34 -3.01
C LEU A 80 -9.70 10.77 -3.57
N ASN A 81 -8.46 11.23 -3.69
CA ASN A 81 -8.11 12.55 -4.25
C ASN A 81 -7.69 12.48 -5.73
N ASP A 82 -7.74 11.32 -6.38
CA ASP A 82 -7.40 11.14 -7.81
C ASP A 82 -8.54 10.44 -8.57
N PRO A 83 -9.60 11.19 -8.95
CA PRO A 83 -10.77 10.62 -9.63
C PRO A 83 -10.42 9.81 -10.87
N ALA A 84 -9.38 10.21 -11.62
CA ALA A 84 -9.02 9.54 -12.86
C ALA A 84 -8.55 8.09 -12.65
N SER A 85 -7.74 7.82 -11.61
CA SER A 85 -7.36 6.44 -11.26
C SER A 85 -8.53 5.65 -10.68
N MET A 86 -9.41 6.30 -9.91
CA MET A 86 -10.62 5.67 -9.37
C MET A 86 -11.59 5.26 -10.48
N ASP A 87 -11.85 6.11 -11.47
CA ASP A 87 -12.74 5.79 -12.60
C ASP A 87 -12.22 4.56 -13.37
N LEU A 88 -10.92 4.48 -13.58
CA LEU A 88 -10.31 3.32 -14.22
C LEU A 88 -10.36 2.08 -13.31
N ALA A 89 -10.14 2.22 -12.01
CA ALA A 89 -10.31 1.10 -11.10
C ALA A 89 -11.77 0.61 -11.07
N ILE A 90 -12.76 1.50 -11.08
CA ILE A 90 -14.18 1.15 -11.17
C ILE A 90 -14.47 0.35 -12.44
N SER A 91 -13.88 0.73 -13.56
CA SER A 91 -14.10 0.10 -14.87
C SER A 91 -13.39 -1.23 -15.06
N SER A 92 -12.48 -1.62 -14.17
CA SER A 92 -11.76 -2.90 -14.26
C SER A 92 -12.64 -4.09 -13.86
N VAL A 93 -12.36 -5.28 -14.40
CA VAL A 93 -13.07 -6.53 -14.06
C VAL A 93 -12.88 -6.87 -12.59
N ALA A 94 -11.64 -6.82 -12.11
CA ALA A 94 -11.34 -7.02 -10.69
C ALA A 94 -10.34 -5.98 -10.18
N LYS A 95 -10.47 -5.65 -8.89
CA LYS A 95 -9.65 -4.67 -8.17
C LYS A 95 -8.93 -5.38 -7.04
N VAL A 96 -7.62 -5.20 -6.97
CA VAL A 96 -6.82 -5.61 -5.80
C VAL A 96 -6.39 -4.35 -5.06
N ILE A 97 -6.76 -4.23 -3.80
CA ILE A 97 -6.35 -3.13 -2.95
C ILE A 97 -5.38 -3.69 -1.90
N GLN A 98 -4.10 -3.38 -2.05
CA GLN A 98 -3.15 -3.62 -0.96
C GLN A 98 -3.56 -2.78 0.25
N ILE A 99 -3.66 -3.40 1.39
CA ILE A 99 -3.88 -2.72 2.66
C ILE A 99 -2.67 -1.85 2.94
N MET A 100 -2.91 -0.53 2.99
CA MET A 100 -1.92 0.49 3.32
C MET A 100 -2.07 0.87 4.78
N GLY A 101 -0.98 1.31 5.41
CA GLY A 101 -1.02 1.75 6.80
C GLY A 101 -1.92 2.96 7.04
N ALA A 102 -2.36 3.13 8.28
CA ALA A 102 -3.30 4.18 8.67
C ALA A 102 -2.65 5.56 8.93
N GLN A 103 -1.32 5.66 8.86
CA GLN A 103 -0.60 6.90 9.15
C GLN A 103 -0.63 7.90 7.99
N ASN A 104 -0.63 7.43 6.73
CA ASN A 104 -0.47 8.26 5.55
C ASN A 104 -1.82 8.77 5.02
N MET A 105 -2.57 9.49 5.85
CA MET A 105 -3.84 10.12 5.46
C MET A 105 -4.18 11.31 6.35
N SER A 106 -4.95 12.25 5.83
CA SER A 106 -5.45 13.37 6.60
C SER A 106 -6.53 12.91 7.60
N ASN A 107 -6.50 13.45 8.80
CA ASN A 107 -7.37 13.09 9.91
C ASN A 107 -7.65 14.31 10.80
N ARG A 108 -8.28 14.12 11.99
CA ARG A 108 -8.59 15.22 12.90
C ARG A 108 -7.37 15.87 13.55
N TYR A 109 -6.22 15.21 13.56
CA TYR A 109 -4.99 15.70 14.19
C TYR A 109 -4.03 16.35 13.22
N TYR A 110 -3.92 15.83 11.98
CA TYR A 110 -3.02 16.40 11.00
C TYR A 110 -3.52 16.23 9.56
N SER A 111 -2.91 16.97 8.67
CA SER A 111 -3.12 16.84 7.23
C SER A 111 -1.83 16.44 6.51
N VAL A 112 -2.02 15.64 5.45
CA VAL A 112 -0.94 15.18 4.58
C VAL A 112 -1.09 15.74 3.17
N HIS A 113 0.01 15.73 2.41
CA HIS A 113 -0.02 16.14 1.02
C HIS A 113 -0.86 15.15 0.18
N PRO A 114 -1.83 15.62 -0.64
CA PRO A 114 -2.84 14.75 -1.28
C PRO A 114 -2.28 13.70 -2.26
N ARG A 115 -1.05 13.88 -2.77
CA ARG A 115 -0.39 12.95 -3.70
C ARG A 115 0.90 12.34 -3.18
N ARG A 116 1.35 12.78 -2.01
CA ARG A 116 2.52 12.26 -1.29
C ARG A 116 2.11 12.12 0.16
N ASN A 117 1.33 11.09 0.43
CA ASN A 117 0.65 10.96 1.71
C ASN A 117 1.60 10.76 2.90
N ASP A 118 2.86 10.42 2.67
CA ASP A 118 3.94 10.41 3.65
C ASP A 118 4.38 11.83 4.09
N ARG A 119 4.02 12.87 3.31
CA ARG A 119 4.40 14.26 3.60
C ARG A 119 3.40 14.90 4.53
N PHE A 120 3.86 15.21 5.75
CA PHE A 120 3.15 16.02 6.71
C PHE A 120 3.05 17.46 6.21
N LEU A 121 1.87 18.07 6.32
CA LEU A 121 1.64 19.46 5.93
C LEU A 121 1.49 20.35 7.15
N ARG A 122 0.63 19.97 8.08
CA ARG A 122 0.37 20.76 9.30
C ARG A 122 -0.34 19.94 10.37
N ALA A 123 -0.11 20.29 11.62
CA ALA A 123 -0.91 19.89 12.75
C ALA A 123 -2.27 20.65 12.75
N SER A 124 -3.25 20.09 13.39
CA SER A 124 -4.48 20.78 13.75
C SER A 124 -4.33 21.40 15.15
N GLU A 125 -5.19 22.37 15.48
CA GLU A 125 -5.27 22.93 16.84
C GLU A 125 -5.46 21.85 17.92
N ARG A 126 -6.11 20.73 17.57
CA ARG A 126 -6.28 19.58 18.48
C ARG A 126 -4.96 18.88 18.78
N LEU A 127 -4.13 18.69 17.77
CA LEU A 127 -2.82 18.06 17.96
C LEU A 127 -1.87 18.99 18.71
N GLU A 128 -1.88 20.29 18.36
CA GLU A 128 -1.10 21.31 19.05
C GLU A 128 -1.50 21.44 20.52
N SER A 129 -2.81 21.37 20.83
CA SER A 129 -3.31 21.36 22.21
C SER A 129 -2.94 20.08 22.97
N LEU A 130 -2.87 18.94 22.28
CA LEU A 130 -2.47 17.65 22.86
C LEU A 130 -0.96 17.58 23.15
N TYR A 131 -0.15 18.28 22.35
CA TYR A 131 1.32 18.32 22.45
C TYR A 131 1.82 19.78 22.38
N PRO A 132 1.52 20.62 23.40
CA PRO A 132 1.86 22.05 23.36
C PRO A 132 3.38 22.31 23.40
N GLU A 133 4.18 21.31 23.79
CA GLU A 133 5.65 21.36 23.82
C GLU A 133 6.31 21.06 22.47
N VAL A 134 5.54 20.70 21.43
CA VAL A 134 6.07 20.27 20.13
C VAL A 134 5.98 21.39 19.10
N ASP A 135 7.09 21.73 18.47
CA ASP A 135 7.11 22.57 17.28
C ASP A 135 6.86 21.71 16.03
N PHE A 136 5.62 21.72 15.54
CA PHE A 136 5.23 20.93 14.38
C PHE A 136 5.81 21.46 13.06
N THR A 137 6.42 22.64 13.01
CA THR A 137 7.06 23.17 11.80
C THR A 137 8.36 22.45 11.44
N GLU A 138 8.95 21.71 12.38
CA GLU A 138 10.17 20.93 12.17
C GLU A 138 9.92 19.63 11.38
N PHE A 139 8.67 19.21 11.21
CA PHE A 139 8.34 17.92 10.59
C PHE A 139 7.95 18.07 9.12
N HIS A 140 8.55 17.23 8.30
CA HIS A 140 8.22 17.09 6.88
C HIS A 140 7.58 15.75 6.54
N PHE A 141 7.74 14.75 7.41
CA PHE A 141 7.25 13.38 7.20
C PHE A 141 6.40 12.94 8.39
N VAL A 142 5.29 12.26 8.05
CA VAL A 142 4.34 11.74 9.03
C VAL A 142 5.02 10.78 10.02
N ARG A 143 5.81 9.83 9.54
CA ARG A 143 6.45 8.82 10.38
C ARG A 143 7.44 9.45 11.37
N HIS A 144 8.20 10.46 10.94
CA HIS A 144 9.10 11.22 11.84
C HIS A 144 8.31 11.94 12.93
N MET A 145 7.25 12.65 12.56
CA MET A 145 6.38 13.34 13.52
C MET A 145 5.78 12.34 14.51
N LEU A 146 5.18 11.25 14.04
CA LEU A 146 4.57 10.22 14.90
C LEU A 146 5.59 9.58 15.86
N GLY A 147 6.80 9.29 15.39
CA GLY A 147 7.88 8.80 16.25
C GLY A 147 8.21 9.77 17.39
N LYS A 148 8.26 11.09 17.08
CA LYS A 148 8.49 12.11 18.12
C LYS A 148 7.36 12.18 19.13
N LEU A 149 6.11 12.06 18.69
CA LEU A 149 4.95 12.05 19.60
C LEU A 149 4.98 10.85 20.56
N ALA A 150 5.37 9.67 20.06
CA ALA A 150 5.51 8.46 20.87
C ALA A 150 6.60 8.61 21.96
N GLU A 151 7.77 9.22 21.60
CA GLU A 151 8.85 9.49 22.54
C GLU A 151 8.43 10.41 23.69
N ILE A 152 7.56 11.38 23.41
CA ILE A 152 7.14 12.37 24.39
C ILE A 152 6.10 11.80 25.38
N SER A 153 5.10 11.07 24.88
CA SER A 153 4.05 10.50 25.73
C SER A 153 3.30 9.38 25.03
N GLN A 154 3.46 8.17 25.53
CA GLN A 154 2.76 6.99 25.04
C GLN A 154 1.23 7.12 25.19
N ASP A 155 0.74 7.61 26.33
CA ASP A 155 -0.72 7.77 26.55
C ASP A 155 -1.37 8.73 25.55
N ARG A 156 -0.72 9.87 25.28
CA ARG A 156 -1.21 10.83 24.27
C ARG A 156 -1.07 10.27 22.86
N TYR A 157 -0.02 9.50 22.61
CA TYR A 157 0.20 8.85 21.33
C TYR A 157 -0.90 7.83 21.01
N GLU A 158 -1.36 7.06 21.99
CA GLU A 158 -2.47 6.11 21.82
C GLU A 158 -3.76 6.80 21.40
N ILE A 159 -4.04 8.02 21.92
CA ILE A 159 -5.17 8.84 21.50
C ILE A 159 -5.07 9.19 20.01
N VAL A 160 -3.87 9.51 19.53
CA VAL A 160 -3.63 9.80 18.11
C VAL A 160 -3.82 8.52 17.27
N ILE A 161 -3.26 7.39 17.68
CA ILE A 161 -3.40 6.11 16.96
C ILE A 161 -4.86 5.70 16.84
N GLU A 162 -5.65 5.83 17.90
CA GLU A 162 -7.07 5.49 17.87
C GLU A 162 -7.83 6.32 16.81
N GLU A 163 -7.54 7.61 16.70
CA GLU A 163 -8.07 8.42 15.61
C GLU A 163 -7.65 7.92 14.24
N LEU A 164 -6.37 7.56 14.05
CA LEU A 164 -5.87 7.05 12.77
C LEU A 164 -6.61 5.77 12.37
N ARG A 165 -6.84 4.85 13.29
CA ARG A 165 -7.58 3.61 13.07
C ARG A 165 -9.03 3.88 12.67
N MET A 166 -9.71 4.77 13.38
CA MET A 166 -11.10 5.16 13.06
C MET A 166 -11.20 5.82 11.70
N ALA A 167 -10.31 6.76 11.40
CA ALA A 167 -10.28 7.46 10.13
C ALA A 167 -9.97 6.49 8.97
N TRP A 168 -9.03 5.56 9.15
CA TRP A 168 -8.69 4.55 8.16
C TRP A 168 -9.88 3.65 7.81
N VAL A 169 -10.59 3.12 8.82
CA VAL A 169 -11.78 2.29 8.59
C VAL A 169 -12.85 3.08 7.83
N ALA A 170 -13.07 4.35 8.17
CA ALA A 170 -14.02 5.22 7.47
C ALA A 170 -13.62 5.43 6.01
N ARG A 171 -12.34 5.71 5.72
CA ARG A 171 -11.80 5.89 4.36
C ARG A 171 -11.88 4.60 3.55
N MET A 172 -11.51 3.46 4.14
CA MET A 172 -11.62 2.16 3.47
C MET A 172 -13.06 1.82 3.15
N LYS A 173 -14.01 2.04 4.05
CA LYS A 173 -15.44 1.86 3.76
C LYS A 173 -15.90 2.77 2.62
N HIS A 174 -15.40 3.98 2.55
CA HIS A 174 -15.75 4.92 1.49
C HIS A 174 -15.22 4.46 0.13
N ILE A 175 -13.92 4.13 0.04
CA ILE A 175 -13.33 3.65 -1.24
C ILE A 175 -14.00 2.35 -1.71
N LEU A 176 -14.32 1.42 -0.80
CA LEU A 176 -15.02 0.18 -1.12
C LEU A 176 -16.47 0.40 -1.57
N THR A 177 -17.10 1.49 -1.17
CA THR A 177 -18.44 1.88 -1.66
C THR A 177 -18.36 2.40 -3.09
N LEU A 178 -17.27 3.07 -3.46
CA LEU A 178 -17.02 3.56 -4.81
C LEU A 178 -16.62 2.43 -5.77
N LEU A 179 -15.74 1.54 -5.33
CA LEU A 179 -15.22 0.40 -6.10
C LEU A 179 -16.20 -0.76 -6.08
N ARG A 180 -17.24 -0.68 -6.91
CA ARG A 180 -18.21 -1.78 -7.04
C ARG A 180 -17.61 -2.99 -7.77
N GLY A 181 -18.29 -4.16 -7.65
CA GLY A 181 -17.92 -5.41 -8.31
C GLY A 181 -16.84 -6.19 -7.52
N GLN A 182 -15.98 -6.91 -8.23
CA GLN A 182 -15.00 -7.79 -7.64
C GLN A 182 -13.84 -7.02 -7.00
N VAL A 183 -13.78 -7.00 -5.68
CA VAL A 183 -12.73 -6.34 -4.91
C VAL A 183 -12.03 -7.34 -4.01
N VAL A 184 -10.71 -7.40 -4.07
CA VAL A 184 -9.85 -8.19 -3.20
C VAL A 184 -9.05 -7.24 -2.32
N LEU A 185 -9.11 -7.40 -0.99
CA LEU A 185 -8.15 -6.78 -0.09
C LEU A 185 -6.93 -7.69 0.02
N LEU A 186 -5.76 -7.11 -0.15
CA LEU A 186 -4.49 -7.80 -0.04
C LEU A 186 -3.73 -7.29 1.19
N TRP A 187 -3.53 -8.17 2.18
CA TRP A 187 -2.48 -8.01 3.18
C TRP A 187 -1.20 -8.57 2.60
N PHE A 188 -0.15 -7.77 2.51
CA PHE A 188 1.15 -8.19 2.00
C PHE A 188 2.24 -7.58 2.88
N ALA A 189 2.81 -8.41 3.75
CA ALA A 189 3.76 -8.03 4.78
C ALA A 189 4.65 -9.22 5.18
N ASP A 190 5.67 -8.98 5.99
CA ASP A 190 6.53 -10.00 6.61
C ASP A 190 5.90 -10.63 7.86
N HIS A 191 4.77 -10.13 8.30
CA HIS A 191 4.05 -10.58 9.50
C HIS A 191 2.54 -10.72 9.24
N ALA A 192 1.87 -11.53 10.06
CA ALA A 192 0.42 -11.69 10.03
C ALA A 192 -0.28 -10.40 10.48
N ILE A 193 -1.54 -10.23 10.05
CA ILE A 193 -2.35 -9.10 10.52
C ILE A 193 -2.40 -9.11 12.04
N PRO A 194 -1.97 -8.03 12.72
CA PRO A 194 -1.97 -7.96 14.19
C PRO A 194 -3.35 -8.19 14.80
N SER A 195 -3.46 -9.07 15.79
CA SER A 195 -4.73 -9.44 16.42
C SER A 195 -5.24 -8.40 17.42
N SER A 196 -4.33 -7.62 18.03
CA SER A 196 -4.65 -6.62 19.04
C SER A 196 -4.11 -5.22 18.70
N ALA A 197 -4.63 -4.23 19.41
CA ALA A 197 -4.16 -2.85 19.32
C ALA A 197 -2.75 -2.65 19.91
N ASP A 198 -2.31 -3.56 20.76
CA ASP A 198 -1.02 -3.50 21.47
C ASP A 198 0.14 -4.11 20.64
N ALA A 199 -0.13 -4.43 19.36
CA ALA A 199 0.92 -4.91 18.48
C ALA A 199 2.03 -3.86 18.31
N PRO A 200 3.30 -4.27 18.16
CA PRO A 200 4.41 -3.35 17.98
C PRO A 200 4.12 -2.33 16.87
N LEU A 201 4.57 -1.10 17.10
CA LEU A 201 4.42 0.01 16.13
C LEU A 201 5.40 -0.13 14.95
N ASP A 202 6.06 -1.28 14.84
CA ASP A 202 7.05 -1.59 13.84
C ASP A 202 6.43 -2.40 12.70
N GLY A 203 6.74 -2.04 11.49
CA GLY A 203 6.29 -2.70 10.26
C GLY A 203 5.09 -2.05 9.59
N ASP A 204 5.03 -2.22 8.28
CA ASP A 204 3.89 -1.82 7.46
C ASP A 204 3.03 -3.07 7.14
N PRO A 205 1.72 -2.94 7.12
CA PRO A 205 0.84 -1.75 7.23
C PRO A 205 0.64 -1.25 8.66
N LEU A 206 1.21 -0.07 8.95
CA LEU A 206 1.25 0.50 10.29
C LEU A 206 -0.16 0.80 10.85
N PHE A 207 -0.41 0.43 12.12
CA PHE A 207 -1.65 0.63 12.91
C PHE A 207 -2.89 -0.16 12.44
N VAL A 208 -2.79 -0.96 11.38
CA VAL A 208 -3.92 -1.76 10.91
C VAL A 208 -4.01 -3.06 11.71
N THR A 209 -5.19 -3.37 12.21
CA THR A 209 -5.47 -4.58 13.01
C THR A 209 -6.44 -5.53 12.31
N ARG A 210 -6.46 -6.80 12.75
CA ARG A 210 -7.41 -7.80 12.24
C ARG A 210 -8.85 -7.35 12.39
N GLN A 211 -9.21 -6.75 13.52
CA GLN A 211 -10.56 -6.24 13.74
C GLN A 211 -10.96 -5.20 12.69
N MET A 212 -10.04 -4.30 12.31
CA MET A 212 -10.30 -3.31 11.25
C MET A 212 -10.55 -3.98 9.92
N VAL A 213 -9.74 -4.98 9.54
CA VAL A 213 -9.88 -5.74 8.28
C VAL A 213 -11.20 -6.53 8.29
N GLU A 214 -11.54 -7.21 9.37
CA GLU A 214 -12.80 -7.97 9.49
C GLU A 214 -14.04 -7.06 9.35
N THR A 215 -13.96 -5.81 9.80
CA THR A 215 -15.02 -4.80 9.59
C THR A 215 -15.30 -4.51 8.11
N LEU A 216 -14.30 -4.73 7.25
CA LEU A 216 -14.41 -4.51 5.80
C LEU A 216 -14.80 -5.77 5.03
N ARG A 217 -14.63 -6.96 5.61
CA ARG A 217 -14.89 -8.25 4.96
C ARG A 217 -16.26 -8.35 4.26
N PRO A 218 -17.38 -7.85 4.80
CA PRO A 218 -18.68 -7.92 4.13
C PRO A 218 -18.80 -7.04 2.87
N ARG A 219 -17.79 -6.22 2.57
CA ARG A 219 -17.78 -5.26 1.46
C ARG A 219 -16.86 -5.66 0.32
N VAL A 220 -16.19 -6.81 0.44
CA VAL A 220 -15.20 -7.29 -0.53
C VAL A 220 -15.47 -8.72 -0.93
N SER A 221 -15.02 -9.09 -2.12
CA SER A 221 -15.19 -10.46 -2.65
C SER A 221 -14.24 -11.44 -1.97
N ALA A 222 -13.05 -10.96 -1.56
CA ALA A 222 -12.07 -11.76 -0.83
C ALA A 222 -11.11 -10.88 -0.02
N VAL A 223 -10.52 -11.50 1.01
CA VAL A 223 -9.33 -10.98 1.70
C VAL A 223 -8.22 -12.01 1.49
N ALA A 224 -7.18 -11.60 0.79
CA ALA A 224 -5.96 -12.38 0.58
C ALA A 224 -4.92 -11.94 1.62
N GLU A 225 -4.55 -12.84 2.51
CA GLU A 225 -3.48 -12.61 3.49
C GLU A 225 -2.22 -13.32 2.99
N VAL A 226 -1.21 -12.54 2.64
CA VAL A 226 0.11 -12.99 2.20
C VAL A 226 1.13 -12.51 3.21
N VAL A 227 1.64 -13.45 3.98
CA VAL A 227 2.78 -13.24 4.87
C VAL A 227 3.99 -13.86 4.19
N ALA A 228 5.03 -13.06 3.95
CA ALA A 228 6.25 -13.56 3.34
C ALA A 228 6.80 -14.74 4.15
N SER A 229 7.04 -15.87 3.49
CA SER A 229 7.58 -17.06 4.12
C SER A 229 8.97 -16.81 4.72
N GLU A 230 9.39 -17.64 5.65
CA GLU A 230 10.76 -17.57 6.21
C GLU A 230 11.81 -17.62 5.09
N SER A 231 11.59 -18.44 4.06
CA SER A 231 12.49 -18.51 2.90
C SER A 231 12.53 -17.22 2.11
N ALA A 232 11.38 -16.57 1.87
CA ALA A 232 11.33 -15.28 1.19
C ALA A 232 11.98 -14.17 2.01
N GLN A 233 11.81 -14.18 3.34
CA GLN A 233 12.46 -13.23 4.25
C GLN A 233 13.97 -13.44 4.29
N MET A 234 14.44 -14.69 4.30
CA MET A 234 15.89 -15.02 4.27
C MET A 234 16.58 -14.60 2.97
N GLU A 235 15.89 -14.65 1.83
CA GLU A 235 16.41 -14.14 0.56
C GLU A 235 16.50 -12.59 0.55
N GLY A 236 15.69 -11.91 1.36
CA GLY A 236 15.74 -10.48 1.60
C GLY A 236 15.79 -9.66 0.32
N THR A 237 16.83 -8.84 0.15
CA THR A 237 17.01 -7.96 -1.00
C THR A 237 17.59 -8.65 -2.25
N LYS A 238 17.81 -9.96 -2.23
CA LYS A 238 18.37 -10.69 -3.36
C LYS A 238 17.47 -10.61 -4.59
N GLY A 239 18.01 -10.13 -5.69
CA GLY A 239 17.28 -9.90 -6.95
C GLY A 239 16.56 -8.54 -7.01
N MET A 240 16.65 -7.71 -5.99
CA MET A 240 16.28 -6.30 -6.09
C MET A 240 17.32 -5.49 -6.86
N VAL A 241 16.87 -4.41 -7.50
CA VAL A 241 17.73 -3.48 -8.25
C VAL A 241 17.69 -2.11 -7.57
N TYR A 242 18.75 -1.74 -6.87
CA TYR A 242 18.85 -0.49 -6.11
C TYR A 242 20.31 0.00 -6.06
N SER A 243 20.49 1.28 -5.74
CA SER A 243 21.80 1.88 -5.50
C SER A 243 22.24 1.68 -4.05
N ASP A 244 23.54 1.82 -3.76
CA ASP A 244 24.07 1.72 -2.39
C ASP A 244 23.38 2.72 -1.43
N PHE A 245 22.97 3.88 -1.93
CA PHE A 245 22.22 4.87 -1.14
C PHE A 245 20.81 4.41 -0.74
N ASP A 246 20.23 3.50 -1.50
CA ASP A 246 18.91 2.95 -1.24
C ASP A 246 18.92 1.64 -0.43
N ALA A 247 20.10 1.13 -0.04
CA ALA A 247 20.24 -0.18 0.60
C ALA A 247 19.39 -0.32 1.87
N CYS A 248 19.37 0.69 2.75
CA CYS A 248 18.53 0.67 3.95
C CYS A 248 17.03 0.63 3.58
N ALA A 249 16.62 1.43 2.59
CA ALA A 249 15.22 1.43 2.14
C ALA A 249 14.83 0.12 1.44
N ALA A 250 15.75 -0.52 0.72
CA ALA A 250 15.50 -1.80 0.09
C ALA A 250 15.33 -2.94 1.13
N ALA A 251 16.09 -2.90 2.22
CA ALA A 251 16.03 -3.89 3.30
C ALA A 251 14.70 -3.90 4.07
N GLU A 252 13.93 -2.81 4.00
CA GLU A 252 12.61 -2.69 4.63
C GLU A 252 11.45 -3.15 3.73
N LEU A 253 11.73 -3.56 2.49
CA LEU A 253 10.70 -3.89 1.50
C LEU A 253 10.66 -5.38 1.20
N MET A 254 9.50 -5.85 0.73
CA MET A 254 9.31 -7.22 0.29
C MET A 254 10.16 -7.54 -0.93
N GLY A 255 10.98 -8.58 -0.85
CA GLY A 255 11.84 -9.05 -1.92
C GLY A 255 11.09 -9.74 -3.08
N PRO A 256 11.79 -10.03 -4.19
CA PRO A 256 11.18 -10.68 -5.36
C PRO A 256 10.47 -12.00 -5.03
N TYR A 257 10.99 -12.80 -4.11
CA TYR A 257 10.38 -14.07 -3.69
C TYR A 257 9.02 -13.85 -3.02
N ALA A 258 8.90 -12.83 -2.15
CA ALA A 258 7.62 -12.49 -1.53
C ALA A 258 6.61 -12.00 -2.59
N HIS A 259 7.06 -11.29 -3.63
CA HIS A 259 6.20 -10.91 -4.75
C HIS A 259 5.69 -12.11 -5.56
N GLU A 260 6.50 -13.16 -5.73
CA GLU A 260 6.06 -14.43 -6.34
C GLU A 260 4.98 -15.09 -5.47
N GLU A 261 5.17 -15.17 -4.15
CA GLU A 261 4.17 -15.71 -3.21
C GLU A 261 2.85 -14.91 -3.26
N ALA A 262 2.94 -13.58 -3.33
CA ALA A 262 1.77 -12.74 -3.49
C ALA A 262 1.04 -13.00 -4.82
N ALA A 263 1.79 -13.20 -5.89
CA ALA A 263 1.23 -13.55 -7.19
C ALA A 263 0.55 -14.93 -7.16
N ASP A 264 1.14 -15.94 -6.49
CA ASP A 264 0.55 -17.28 -6.34
C ASP A 264 -0.81 -17.26 -5.62
N VAL A 265 -0.91 -16.47 -4.56
CA VAL A 265 -2.17 -16.34 -3.81
C VAL A 265 -3.20 -15.58 -4.61
N LEU A 266 -2.82 -14.44 -5.19
CA LEU A 266 -3.72 -13.58 -5.95
C LEU A 266 -4.22 -14.25 -7.23
N GLU A 267 -3.38 -14.99 -7.95
CA GLU A 267 -3.80 -15.74 -9.12
C GLU A 267 -4.96 -16.70 -8.80
N ARG A 268 -4.82 -17.49 -7.72
CA ARG A 268 -5.89 -18.40 -7.29
C ARG A 268 -7.19 -17.68 -6.91
N VAL A 269 -7.07 -16.51 -6.27
CA VAL A 269 -8.23 -15.70 -5.89
C VAL A 269 -8.90 -15.10 -7.13
N LEU A 270 -8.13 -14.48 -8.01
CA LEU A 270 -8.65 -13.81 -9.20
C LEU A 270 -9.30 -14.81 -10.17
N ARG A 271 -8.69 -15.98 -10.45
CA ARG A 271 -9.31 -17.03 -11.25
C ARG A 271 -10.69 -17.42 -10.72
N ARG A 272 -10.82 -17.67 -9.42
CA ARG A 272 -12.11 -18.01 -8.80
C ARG A 272 -13.17 -16.93 -8.93
N LEU A 273 -12.77 -15.67 -9.00
CA LEU A 273 -13.69 -14.55 -9.14
C LEU A 273 -14.12 -14.36 -10.59
N THR A 274 -13.20 -14.51 -11.54
CA THR A 274 -13.50 -14.37 -12.99
C THR A 274 -14.28 -15.57 -13.52
N ASP A 275 -13.94 -16.82 -13.15
CA ASP A 275 -14.66 -18.03 -13.57
C ASP A 275 -16.14 -18.02 -13.13
N ARG A 276 -16.47 -17.38 -12.00
CA ARG A 276 -17.86 -17.26 -11.54
C ARG A 276 -18.71 -16.25 -12.33
N GLU A 277 -18.08 -15.29 -13.00
CA GLU A 277 -18.80 -14.33 -13.85
C GLU A 277 -19.17 -14.94 -15.21
N GLU A 278 -18.40 -15.90 -15.70
CA GLU A 278 -18.70 -16.63 -16.94
C GLU A 278 -19.88 -17.62 -16.79
N GLU A 279 -20.19 -18.04 -15.56
CA GLU A 279 -21.28 -18.99 -15.27
C GLU A 279 -22.65 -18.32 -14.96
N GLN A 280 -22.73 -16.98 -14.89
CA GLN A 280 -23.94 -16.20 -14.60
C GLN A 280 -24.45 -15.46 -15.86
#